data_7e43ea6cf8c1ef090514ee7777b60900
#
_entry.id   7e43ea6cf8c1ef090514ee7777b60900
#
_cell.length_a   1.000
_cell.length_b   1.000
_cell.length_c   1.000
_cell.angle_alpha   90.00
_cell.angle_beta   90.00
_cell.angle_gamma   90.00
#
_symmetry.space_group_name_H-M   'P 1'
#
loop_
_entity.id
_entity.type
_entity.pdbx_description
1 polymer ?
#
loop_
_entity_poly.entity_id
_entity_poly.type
_entity_poly.pdbx_seq_one_letter_code
_entity_poly.pdbx_strand_id
1 'polypeptide(L)'
;MKLVEAFLTRNPCFRTGRKIKVKGIMLHSVGCPQPRASVFIENWNQESFDDACVHAFIDGNDGTVYQTLPWDHRGWHCASGKKGSGNNTHIGVEMCEPDCIKYVGGATFVCSDVEAARAVVKRTYQAAVELFAYLCGKYGLDPLEDGVVISHKEGYARGIASNHGDPEHLWRQLGLGYTMDGFRRDVAEMVGRDAAENSAKCEPAESVEPKEEVMCPFRVKVSISDLNIRRGAGTNTAKIGRYTGVGVFTIVEVREGKGSDKGWGRLKSGAGWISLDYCERV
;
A
#
# COMPACT_ATOMS: atom_id res chain seq x y z
N MET A 1 -6.49 0.09 -6.98
CA MET A 1 -5.05 -0.32 -6.92
C MET A 1 -4.93 -1.82 -6.67
N LYS A 2 -4.06 -2.51 -7.38
CA LYS A 2 -3.69 -3.91 -7.09
C LYS A 2 -2.41 -3.90 -6.25
N LEU A 3 -2.50 -4.35 -4.99
CA LEU A 3 -1.41 -4.41 -4.03
C LEU A 3 -1.10 -5.87 -3.66
N VAL A 4 0.15 -6.27 -3.79
CA VAL A 4 0.64 -7.63 -3.52
C VAL A 4 1.78 -7.56 -2.51
N GLU A 5 1.73 -8.34 -1.44
CA GLU A 5 2.85 -8.48 -0.51
C GLU A 5 3.93 -9.39 -1.13
N ALA A 6 5.14 -8.87 -1.20
CA ALA A 6 6.33 -9.54 -1.73
C ALA A 6 7.57 -9.14 -0.89
N PHE A 7 7.49 -9.33 0.42
CA PHE A 7 8.51 -8.88 1.36
C PHE A 7 9.89 -9.49 1.07
N LEU A 8 10.91 -8.64 1.07
CA LEU A 8 12.31 -9.01 0.86
C LEU A 8 12.91 -9.60 2.15
N THR A 9 12.37 -10.72 2.61
CA THR A 9 12.66 -11.29 3.93
C THR A 9 14.12 -11.72 4.13
N ARG A 10 14.87 -11.90 3.04
CA ARG A 10 16.30 -12.25 3.07
C ARG A 10 17.21 -11.01 3.00
N ASN A 11 16.67 -9.86 2.57
CA ASN A 11 17.45 -8.61 2.49
C ASN A 11 17.88 -8.15 3.90
N PRO A 12 19.14 -7.73 4.11
CA PRO A 12 19.64 -7.28 5.41
C PRO A 12 18.83 -6.11 6.01
N CYS A 13 18.33 -5.20 5.19
CA CYS A 13 17.49 -4.09 5.65
C CYS A 13 16.19 -4.59 6.29
N PHE A 14 15.48 -5.53 5.63
CA PHE A 14 14.28 -6.17 6.19
C PHE A 14 14.60 -6.86 7.53
N ARG A 15 15.70 -7.64 7.56
CA ARG A 15 16.11 -8.41 8.76
C ARG A 15 16.51 -7.53 9.94
N THR A 16 17.00 -6.31 9.68
CA THR A 16 17.29 -5.35 10.74
C THR A 16 16.03 -4.98 11.53
N GLY A 17 14.85 -4.98 10.90
CA GLY A 17 13.55 -4.75 11.54
C GLY A 17 13.37 -3.37 12.18
N ARG A 18 14.25 -2.40 11.88
CA ARG A 18 14.19 -1.06 12.45
C ARG A 18 12.92 -0.35 12.01
N LYS A 19 12.18 0.21 12.97
CA LYS A 19 10.94 0.96 12.71
C LYS A 19 11.17 2.45 12.57
N ILE A 20 10.26 3.12 11.86
CA ILE A 20 10.20 4.57 11.74
C ILE A 20 8.81 5.08 12.13
N LYS A 21 8.74 6.33 12.57
CA LYS A 21 7.49 7.09 12.54
C LYS A 21 7.36 7.69 11.14
N VAL A 22 6.40 7.19 10.38
CA VAL A 22 6.13 7.69 9.02
C VAL A 22 5.68 9.15 9.10
N LYS A 23 6.40 10.02 8.38
CA LYS A 23 6.11 11.46 8.26
C LYS A 23 5.88 11.89 6.81
N GLY A 24 6.17 11.00 5.86
CA GLY A 24 6.01 11.29 4.44
C GLY A 24 6.32 10.10 3.55
N ILE A 25 6.26 10.32 2.25
CA ILE A 25 6.47 9.33 1.21
C ILE A 25 7.38 9.94 0.15
N MET A 26 8.40 9.19 -0.27
CA MET A 26 9.35 9.61 -1.29
C MET A 26 9.16 8.78 -2.55
N LEU A 27 8.91 9.46 -3.65
CA LEU A 27 8.74 8.86 -4.98
C LEU A 27 10.10 8.77 -5.68
N HIS A 28 10.38 7.58 -6.21
CA HIS A 28 11.57 7.25 -6.99
C HIS A 28 11.21 6.66 -8.33
N SER A 29 12.21 6.49 -9.18
CA SER A 29 12.18 5.55 -10.29
C SER A 29 13.50 4.78 -10.32
N VAL A 30 13.43 3.53 -10.78
CA VAL A 30 14.50 2.52 -10.60
C VAL A 30 15.86 2.86 -11.24
N GLY A 31 15.94 3.90 -12.08
CA GLY A 31 17.18 4.36 -12.71
C GLY A 31 17.78 3.39 -13.72
N CYS A 32 17.01 2.43 -14.19
CA CYS A 32 17.42 1.49 -15.25
C CYS A 32 16.21 1.05 -16.08
N PRO A 33 16.42 0.70 -17.38
CA PRO A 33 15.33 0.33 -18.29
C PRO A 33 14.76 -1.05 -17.98
N GLN A 34 14.04 -1.16 -16.90
CA GLN A 34 13.42 -2.40 -16.42
C GLN A 34 11.97 -2.19 -15.98
N PRO A 35 10.97 -2.64 -16.78
CA PRO A 35 9.56 -2.49 -16.45
C PRO A 35 9.04 -3.53 -15.45
N ARG A 36 9.76 -4.62 -15.18
CA ARG A 36 9.29 -5.72 -14.33
C ARG A 36 9.77 -5.57 -12.90
N ALA A 37 8.84 -5.36 -11.98
CA ALA A 37 9.12 -5.33 -10.54
C ALA A 37 9.70 -6.65 -10.00
N SER A 38 9.29 -7.80 -10.58
CA SER A 38 9.77 -9.11 -10.17
C SER A 38 11.30 -9.25 -10.25
N VAL A 39 11.93 -8.59 -11.23
CA VAL A 39 13.40 -8.62 -11.39
C VAL A 39 14.10 -7.99 -10.18
N PHE A 40 13.58 -6.87 -9.68
CA PHE A 40 14.13 -6.23 -8.48
C PHE A 40 13.85 -7.07 -7.23
N ILE A 41 12.64 -7.62 -7.10
CA ILE A 41 12.26 -8.47 -5.96
C ILE A 41 13.18 -9.68 -5.87
N GLU A 42 13.43 -10.39 -6.98
CA GLU A 42 14.31 -11.54 -7.04
C GLU A 42 15.77 -11.20 -6.70
N ASN A 43 16.28 -10.10 -7.28
CA ASN A 43 17.67 -9.68 -7.11
C ASN A 43 17.94 -9.09 -5.71
N TRP A 44 16.96 -8.36 -5.13
CA TRP A 44 17.15 -7.70 -3.84
C TRP A 44 16.79 -8.58 -2.65
N ASN A 45 16.05 -9.67 -2.85
CA ASN A 45 15.72 -10.62 -1.78
C ASN A 45 16.86 -11.63 -1.53
N GLN A 46 18.07 -11.12 -1.35
CA GLN A 46 19.29 -11.88 -1.12
C GLN A 46 19.99 -11.39 0.15
N GLU A 47 20.65 -12.30 0.88
CA GLU A 47 21.42 -11.94 2.10
C GLU A 47 22.67 -11.12 1.77
N SER A 48 23.19 -11.26 0.55
CA SER A 48 24.35 -10.54 0.04
C SER A 48 24.02 -9.18 -0.56
N PHE A 49 22.72 -8.83 -0.71
CA PHE A 49 22.31 -7.55 -1.27
C PHE A 49 22.05 -6.54 -0.14
N ASP A 50 23.04 -5.72 0.17
CA ASP A 50 23.03 -4.75 1.26
C ASP A 50 22.99 -3.27 0.79
N ASP A 51 22.83 -3.03 -0.52
CA ASP A 51 22.88 -1.68 -1.11
C ASP A 51 21.58 -0.91 -0.91
N ALA A 52 20.41 -1.56 -1.07
CA ALA A 52 19.12 -0.90 -1.07
C ALA A 52 17.97 -1.79 -0.55
N CYS A 53 16.91 -1.12 -0.11
CA CYS A 53 15.63 -1.75 0.20
C CYS A 53 14.54 -0.66 0.20
N VAL A 54 13.51 -0.83 -0.62
CA VAL A 54 12.37 0.08 -0.71
C VAL A 54 11.11 -0.57 -0.15
N HIS A 55 10.08 0.22 0.07
CA HIS A 55 8.82 -0.29 0.61
C HIS A 55 7.92 -0.87 -0.47
N ALA A 56 8.02 -0.37 -1.69
CA ALA A 56 7.28 -0.92 -2.82
C ALA A 56 7.96 -0.66 -4.16
N PHE A 57 7.74 -1.58 -5.11
CA PHE A 57 7.94 -1.39 -6.54
C PHE A 57 6.58 -1.33 -7.24
N ILE A 58 6.46 -0.43 -8.22
CA ILE A 58 5.31 -0.34 -9.12
C ILE A 58 5.71 -0.91 -10.47
N ASP A 59 5.09 -2.02 -10.87
CA ASP A 59 5.39 -2.70 -12.13
C ASP A 59 4.97 -1.86 -13.34
N GLY A 60 5.88 -1.72 -14.29
CA GLY A 60 5.68 -0.91 -15.49
C GLY A 60 4.71 -1.54 -16.49
N ASN A 61 4.50 -2.86 -16.46
CA ASN A 61 3.66 -3.55 -17.43
C ASN A 61 2.16 -3.45 -17.10
N ASP A 62 1.81 -3.54 -15.82
CA ASP A 62 0.40 -3.59 -15.40
C ASP A 62 0.03 -2.64 -14.24
N GLY A 63 0.99 -1.91 -13.67
CA GLY A 63 0.78 -1.01 -12.55
C GLY A 63 0.57 -1.72 -11.21
N THR A 64 0.79 -3.03 -11.12
CA THR A 64 0.72 -3.76 -9.86
C THR A 64 1.76 -3.21 -8.88
N VAL A 65 1.32 -2.90 -7.66
CA VAL A 65 2.19 -2.48 -6.56
C VAL A 65 2.63 -3.71 -5.79
N TYR A 66 3.93 -3.93 -5.70
CA TYR A 66 4.53 -4.99 -4.89
C TYR A 66 5.13 -4.38 -3.63
N GLN A 67 4.49 -4.63 -2.48
CA GLN A 67 5.02 -4.21 -1.20
C GLN A 67 6.16 -5.11 -0.77
N THR A 68 7.36 -4.56 -0.64
CA THR A 68 8.60 -5.28 -0.39
C THR A 68 9.15 -5.10 1.02
N LEU A 69 8.65 -4.09 1.74
CA LEU A 69 8.97 -3.83 3.14
C LEU A 69 7.70 -3.40 3.89
N PRO A 70 7.47 -3.79 5.16
CA PRO A 70 6.40 -3.22 5.96
C PRO A 70 6.50 -1.69 6.02
N TRP A 71 5.38 -0.99 5.86
CA TRP A 71 5.34 0.46 5.69
C TRP A 71 6.01 1.27 6.82
N ASP A 72 6.03 0.73 8.02
CA ASP A 72 6.63 1.34 9.20
C ASP A 72 8.09 0.93 9.45
N HIS A 73 8.70 0.18 8.53
CA HIS A 73 10.11 -0.16 8.61
C HIS A 73 10.97 0.97 8.02
N ARG A 74 12.21 1.05 8.50
CA ARG A 74 13.20 1.93 7.91
C ARG A 74 13.75 1.31 6.62
N GLY A 75 13.43 1.91 5.49
CA GLY A 75 14.02 1.53 4.20
C GLY A 75 15.48 2.01 4.04
N TRP A 76 16.11 1.54 2.95
CA TRP A 76 17.39 2.03 2.44
C TRP A 76 17.19 2.46 0.99
N HIS A 77 16.53 3.62 0.78
CA HIS A 77 16.10 4.04 -0.56
C HIS A 77 16.63 5.41 -1.01
N CYS A 78 17.18 6.22 -0.12
CA CYS A 78 17.59 7.57 -0.48
C CYS A 78 18.98 7.98 0.08
N ALA A 79 19.72 7.06 0.67
CA ALA A 79 20.98 7.33 1.35
C ALA A 79 20.85 8.44 2.41
N SER A 80 21.80 9.39 2.45
CA SER A 80 21.81 10.52 3.39
C SER A 80 22.22 11.80 2.68
N GLY A 81 21.73 12.91 3.16
CA GLY A 81 22.16 14.26 2.78
C GLY A 81 22.78 15.00 3.97
N LYS A 82 23.05 16.29 3.80
CA LYS A 82 23.70 17.13 4.81
C LYS A 82 22.88 17.33 6.10
N LYS A 83 21.55 17.11 6.05
CA LYS A 83 20.61 17.29 7.17
C LYS A 83 20.06 15.97 7.71
N GLY A 84 20.59 14.82 7.27
CA GLY A 84 20.15 13.50 7.69
C GLY A 84 19.70 12.61 6.54
N SER A 85 18.74 11.73 6.81
CA SER A 85 18.27 10.74 5.81
C SER A 85 16.75 10.63 5.82
N GLY A 86 16.15 10.73 4.65
CA GLY A 86 14.73 10.45 4.41
C GLY A 86 14.33 9.03 4.81
N ASN A 87 15.27 8.07 4.76
CA ASN A 87 15.06 6.71 5.25
C ASN A 87 14.55 6.63 6.70
N ASN A 88 14.74 7.67 7.50
CA ASN A 88 14.32 7.69 8.90
C ASN A 88 12.86 8.14 9.09
N THR A 89 12.20 8.62 8.03
CA THR A 89 10.89 9.28 8.14
C THR A 89 9.96 9.03 6.95
N HIS A 90 10.49 8.63 5.79
CA HIS A 90 9.71 8.49 4.56
C HIS A 90 9.64 7.04 4.09
N ILE A 91 8.46 6.66 3.60
CA ILE A 91 8.25 5.46 2.82
C ILE A 91 8.84 5.70 1.43
N GLY A 92 9.73 4.83 0.94
CA GLY A 92 10.27 4.91 -0.42
C GLY A 92 9.50 4.02 -1.37
N VAL A 93 9.12 4.56 -2.53
CA VAL A 93 8.37 3.85 -3.57
C VAL A 93 9.07 4.02 -4.92
N GLU A 94 9.40 2.92 -5.58
CA GLU A 94 10.09 2.87 -6.86
C GLU A 94 9.11 2.59 -8.01
N MET A 95 9.07 3.47 -8.99
CA MET A 95 8.40 3.20 -10.27
C MET A 95 9.37 2.48 -11.21
N CYS A 96 8.98 1.32 -11.74
CA CYS A 96 9.71 0.65 -12.81
C CYS A 96 9.70 1.48 -14.10
N GLU A 97 10.79 1.40 -14.87
CA GLU A 97 11.01 2.23 -16.06
C GLU A 97 10.83 1.45 -17.36
N PRO A 98 10.50 2.12 -18.47
CA PRO A 98 10.32 1.46 -19.76
C PRO A 98 11.64 0.83 -20.24
N ASP A 99 11.55 -0.33 -20.90
CA ASP A 99 12.70 -1.03 -21.49
C ASP A 99 13.18 -0.45 -22.82
N CYS A 100 12.36 0.39 -23.45
CA CYS A 100 12.69 1.07 -24.71
C CYS A 100 13.52 2.36 -24.54
N ILE A 101 13.96 2.68 -23.31
CA ILE A 101 14.93 3.75 -23.04
C ILE A 101 16.32 3.18 -22.86
N LYS A 102 17.36 4.01 -23.11
CA LYS A 102 18.76 3.69 -22.84
C LYS A 102 19.45 4.91 -22.25
N TYR A 103 19.93 4.80 -21.03
CA TYR A 103 20.73 5.86 -20.41
C TYR A 103 22.05 6.06 -21.13
N VAL A 104 22.38 7.32 -21.42
CA VAL A 104 23.59 7.74 -22.13
C VAL A 104 24.53 8.57 -21.25
N GLY A 105 24.09 8.95 -20.04
CA GLY A 105 24.90 9.66 -19.05
C GLY A 105 24.03 10.29 -17.96
N GLY A 106 24.31 10.00 -16.69
CA GLY A 106 23.51 10.47 -15.55
C GLY A 106 22.03 10.16 -15.73
N ALA A 107 21.17 11.16 -15.61
CA ALA A 107 19.73 11.04 -15.79
C ALA A 107 19.25 11.25 -17.25
N THR A 108 20.17 11.30 -18.22
CA THR A 108 19.82 11.50 -19.64
C THR A 108 19.72 10.16 -20.38
N PHE A 109 18.68 9.98 -21.17
CA PHE A 109 18.48 8.78 -21.97
C PHE A 109 18.05 9.09 -23.41
N VAL A 110 18.24 8.11 -24.29
CA VAL A 110 17.59 8.04 -25.61
C VAL A 110 16.45 7.05 -25.54
N CYS A 111 15.42 7.26 -26.38
CA CYS A 111 14.23 6.41 -26.40
C CYS A 111 13.97 5.92 -27.83
N SER A 112 13.82 4.61 -27.99
CA SER A 112 13.53 4.00 -29.30
C SER A 112 12.05 3.99 -29.65
N ASP A 113 11.16 4.03 -28.62
CA ASP A 113 9.70 4.08 -28.77
C ASP A 113 9.11 5.00 -27.69
N VAL A 114 8.89 6.25 -28.05
CA VAL A 114 8.41 7.29 -27.13
C VAL A 114 6.99 7.01 -26.65
N GLU A 115 6.12 6.46 -27.50
CA GLU A 115 4.73 6.20 -27.10
C GLU A 115 4.63 5.00 -26.16
N ALA A 116 5.39 3.94 -26.40
CA ALA A 116 5.51 2.83 -25.46
C ALA A 116 6.08 3.30 -24.11
N ALA A 117 7.14 4.13 -24.13
CA ALA A 117 7.72 4.70 -22.90
C ALA A 117 6.71 5.55 -22.12
N ARG A 118 5.97 6.42 -22.82
CA ARG A 118 4.91 7.24 -22.24
C ARG A 118 3.81 6.40 -21.61
N ALA A 119 3.41 5.30 -22.26
CA ALA A 119 2.38 4.40 -21.74
C ALA A 119 2.81 3.74 -20.42
N VAL A 120 4.06 3.28 -20.32
CA VAL A 120 4.63 2.73 -19.08
C VAL A 120 4.65 3.79 -17.98
N VAL A 121 5.19 4.98 -18.24
CA VAL A 121 5.32 6.04 -17.23
C VAL A 121 3.96 6.57 -16.77
N LYS A 122 2.96 6.70 -17.67
CA LYS A 122 1.59 7.07 -17.30
C LYS A 122 0.97 6.03 -16.35
N ARG A 123 1.19 4.74 -16.61
CA ARG A 123 0.67 3.64 -15.80
C ARG A 123 1.29 3.63 -14.40
N THR A 124 2.61 3.74 -14.31
CA THR A 124 3.30 3.77 -13.02
C THR A 124 2.99 5.04 -12.23
N TYR A 125 2.82 6.18 -12.91
CA TYR A 125 2.37 7.43 -12.28
C TYR A 125 0.97 7.28 -11.67
N GLN A 126 0.00 6.74 -12.43
CA GLN A 126 -1.36 6.53 -11.92
C GLN A 126 -1.37 5.59 -10.71
N ALA A 127 -0.65 4.47 -10.79
CA ALA A 127 -0.54 3.53 -9.67
C ALA A 127 0.16 4.16 -8.45
N ALA A 128 1.14 5.05 -8.67
CA ALA A 128 1.78 5.81 -7.61
C ALA A 128 0.80 6.77 -6.94
N VAL A 129 -0.04 7.50 -7.71
CA VAL A 129 -1.09 8.37 -7.15
C VAL A 129 -2.02 7.57 -6.24
N GLU A 130 -2.51 6.42 -6.68
CA GLU A 130 -3.39 5.55 -5.88
C GLU A 130 -2.72 5.03 -4.60
N LEU A 131 -1.45 4.59 -4.71
CA LEU A 131 -0.69 4.12 -3.56
C LEU A 131 -0.43 5.24 -2.54
N PHE A 132 -0.05 6.43 -3.02
CA PHE A 132 0.24 7.57 -2.15
C PHE A 132 -1.02 8.07 -1.45
N ALA A 133 -2.17 8.11 -2.15
CA ALA A 133 -3.46 8.42 -1.54
C ALA A 133 -3.80 7.42 -0.42
N TYR A 134 -3.68 6.11 -0.69
CA TYR A 134 -3.86 5.06 0.32
C TYR A 134 -2.96 5.27 1.54
N LEU A 135 -1.67 5.55 1.33
CA LEU A 135 -0.70 5.74 2.43
C LEU A 135 -0.94 7.04 3.19
N CYS A 136 -1.32 8.13 2.51
CA CYS A 136 -1.73 9.38 3.15
C CYS A 136 -2.94 9.16 4.06
N GLY A 137 -3.98 8.48 3.59
CA GLY A 137 -5.13 8.10 4.40
C GLY A 137 -4.74 7.21 5.59
N LYS A 138 -3.89 6.19 5.36
CA LYS A 138 -3.43 5.25 6.39
C LYS A 138 -2.66 5.92 7.54
N TYR A 139 -1.87 6.94 7.24
CA TYR A 139 -1.00 7.61 8.22
C TYR A 139 -1.47 9.01 8.63
N GLY A 140 -2.62 9.45 8.13
CA GLY A 140 -3.17 10.78 8.42
C GLY A 140 -2.26 11.90 7.91
N LEU A 141 -1.68 11.74 6.71
CA LEU A 141 -0.77 12.70 6.10
C LEU A 141 -1.53 13.57 5.11
N ASP A 142 -1.26 14.88 5.14
CA ASP A 142 -1.72 15.79 4.08
C ASP A 142 -0.70 15.78 2.93
N PRO A 143 -1.08 15.30 1.72
CA PRO A 143 -0.15 15.26 0.59
C PRO A 143 0.30 16.64 0.10
N LEU A 144 -0.41 17.71 0.45
CA LEU A 144 -0.06 19.09 0.11
C LEU A 144 0.84 19.76 1.15
N GLU A 145 0.98 19.17 2.35
CA GLU A 145 1.89 19.68 3.37
C GLU A 145 3.34 19.56 2.91
N ASP A 146 4.12 20.64 3.15
CA ASP A 146 5.52 20.70 2.72
C ASP A 146 6.36 19.57 3.33
N GLY A 147 7.05 18.83 2.47
CA GLY A 147 7.93 17.74 2.88
C GLY A 147 7.23 16.39 3.11
N VAL A 148 5.92 16.28 2.95
CA VAL A 148 5.17 15.03 3.13
C VAL A 148 5.27 14.15 1.88
N VAL A 149 4.88 14.63 0.72
CA VAL A 149 5.04 13.93 -0.57
C VAL A 149 6.14 14.60 -1.35
N ILE A 150 7.26 13.91 -1.51
CA ILE A 150 8.46 14.44 -2.17
C ILE A 150 9.02 13.44 -3.19
N SER A 151 9.80 13.92 -4.15
CA SER A 151 10.65 13.09 -4.99
C SER A 151 12.03 12.89 -4.36
N HIS A 152 12.83 11.96 -4.90
CA HIS A 152 14.24 11.82 -4.52
C HIS A 152 15.01 13.13 -4.76
N LYS A 153 14.80 13.76 -5.91
CA LYS A 153 15.39 15.05 -6.25
C LYS A 153 15.04 16.16 -5.23
N GLU A 154 13.78 16.24 -4.81
CA GLU A 154 13.36 17.17 -3.75
C GLU A 154 13.97 16.81 -2.39
N GLY A 155 14.11 15.51 -2.09
CA GLY A 155 14.82 15.02 -0.92
C GLY A 155 16.29 15.46 -0.88
N TYR A 156 16.98 15.43 -2.03
CA TYR A 156 18.33 15.98 -2.16
C TYR A 156 18.36 17.50 -1.90
N ALA A 157 17.47 18.24 -2.52
CA ALA A 157 17.37 19.70 -2.32
C ALA A 157 17.10 20.06 -0.85
N ARG A 158 16.35 19.22 -0.13
CA ARG A 158 16.09 19.34 1.32
C ARG A 158 17.27 18.91 2.20
N GLY A 159 18.27 18.24 1.61
CA GLY A 159 19.44 17.74 2.32
C GLY A 159 19.22 16.44 3.08
N ILE A 160 18.22 15.64 2.71
CA ILE A 160 17.88 14.36 3.36
C ILE A 160 18.04 13.14 2.43
N ALA A 161 18.57 13.34 1.22
CA ALA A 161 18.83 12.28 0.25
C ALA A 161 20.14 12.55 -0.51
N SER A 162 20.64 11.52 -1.21
CA SER A 162 21.72 11.63 -2.18
C SER A 162 21.28 12.37 -3.44
N ASN A 163 22.26 12.78 -4.27
CA ASN A 163 21.98 13.55 -5.48
C ASN A 163 21.46 12.64 -6.62
N HIS A 164 20.16 12.61 -6.78
CA HIS A 164 19.49 11.94 -7.89
C HIS A 164 18.40 12.85 -8.51
N GLY A 165 18.05 12.58 -9.78
CA GLY A 165 17.11 13.41 -10.54
C GLY A 165 15.72 12.79 -10.75
N ASP A 166 15.47 11.65 -10.11
CA ASP A 166 14.27 10.84 -10.26
C ASP A 166 13.10 11.35 -9.40
N PRO A 167 11.86 11.12 -9.87
CA PRO A 167 11.50 10.58 -11.18
C PRO A 167 11.32 11.65 -12.26
N GLU A 168 11.49 12.96 -11.96
CA GLU A 168 11.14 14.07 -12.87
C GLU A 168 11.93 14.06 -14.17
N HIS A 169 13.10 13.41 -14.20
CA HIS A 169 13.89 13.28 -15.43
C HIS A 169 13.15 12.49 -16.52
N LEU A 170 12.40 11.44 -16.16
CA LEU A 170 11.55 10.67 -17.08
C LEU A 170 10.44 11.54 -17.65
N TRP A 171 9.71 12.22 -16.77
CA TRP A 171 8.55 13.03 -17.15
C TRP A 171 8.93 14.14 -18.11
N ARG A 172 10.03 14.81 -17.81
CA ARG A 172 10.54 15.92 -18.64
C ARG A 172 11.00 15.43 -20.01
N GLN A 173 11.83 14.39 -20.06
CA GLN A 173 12.40 13.93 -21.33
C GLN A 173 11.37 13.27 -22.25
N LEU A 174 10.34 12.64 -21.68
CA LEU A 174 9.22 12.09 -22.43
C LEU A 174 8.14 13.13 -22.79
N GLY A 175 8.28 14.39 -22.34
CA GLY A 175 7.34 15.46 -22.65
C GLY A 175 5.93 15.22 -22.07
N LEU A 176 5.84 14.63 -20.87
CA LEU A 176 4.56 14.29 -20.24
C LEU A 176 3.91 15.45 -19.49
N GLY A 177 4.65 16.54 -19.23
CA GLY A 177 4.14 17.68 -18.48
C GLY A 177 3.90 17.43 -16.99
N TYR A 178 4.22 16.25 -16.47
CA TYR A 178 4.10 15.94 -15.05
C TYR A 178 5.11 16.72 -14.21
N THR A 179 4.67 17.13 -13.03
CA THR A 179 5.48 17.80 -12.00
C THR A 179 5.15 17.24 -10.63
N MET A 180 6.03 17.41 -9.65
CA MET A 180 5.72 16.98 -8.27
C MET A 180 4.54 17.77 -7.67
N ASP A 181 4.36 19.05 -8.03
CA ASP A 181 3.16 19.81 -7.61
C ASP A 181 1.88 19.25 -8.22
N GLY A 182 1.93 18.80 -9.50
CA GLY A 182 0.84 18.08 -10.13
C GLY A 182 0.55 16.77 -9.42
N PHE A 183 1.59 15.97 -9.17
CA PHE A 183 1.47 14.69 -8.48
C PHE A 183 0.84 14.83 -7.10
N ARG A 184 1.27 15.83 -6.28
CA ARG A 184 0.67 16.12 -4.97
C ARG A 184 -0.81 16.47 -5.06
N ARG A 185 -1.21 17.26 -6.07
CA ARG A 185 -2.64 17.58 -6.30
C ARG A 185 -3.45 16.36 -6.71
N ASP A 186 -2.91 15.50 -7.60
CA ASP A 186 -3.59 14.28 -8.02
C ASP A 186 -3.77 13.32 -6.83
N VAL A 187 -2.77 13.22 -5.95
CA VAL A 187 -2.87 12.45 -4.70
C VAL A 187 -3.92 13.05 -3.76
N ALA A 188 -3.94 14.37 -3.58
CA ALA A 188 -4.92 15.05 -2.72
C ALA A 188 -6.36 14.90 -3.24
N GLU A 189 -6.55 14.98 -4.55
CA GLU A 189 -7.85 14.74 -5.19
C GLU A 189 -8.32 13.30 -4.96
N MET A 190 -7.42 12.33 -5.08
CA MET A 190 -7.72 10.91 -4.82
C MET A 190 -8.11 10.69 -3.36
N VAL A 191 -7.38 11.27 -2.39
CA VAL A 191 -7.75 11.22 -0.95
C VAL A 191 -9.12 11.84 -0.72
N GLY A 192 -9.43 12.96 -1.37
CA GLY A 192 -10.75 13.61 -1.29
C GLY A 192 -11.88 12.76 -1.86
N ARG A 193 -11.64 12.04 -2.96
CA ARG A 193 -12.61 11.10 -3.55
C ARG A 193 -12.85 9.91 -2.63
N ASP A 194 -11.80 9.29 -2.09
CA ASP A 194 -11.93 8.17 -1.15
C ASP A 194 -12.69 8.60 0.12
N ALA A 195 -12.44 9.81 0.63
CA ALA A 195 -13.18 10.37 1.75
C ALA A 195 -14.66 10.66 1.39
N ALA A 196 -14.92 11.18 0.19
CA ALA A 196 -16.29 11.46 -0.29
C ALA A 196 -17.05 10.15 -0.58
N GLU A 197 -16.42 9.14 -1.17
CA GLU A 197 -17.02 7.83 -1.38
C GLU A 197 -17.29 7.10 -0.06
N ASN A 198 -16.39 7.23 0.92
CA ASN A 198 -16.63 6.74 2.28
C ASN A 198 -17.72 7.54 2.99
N SER A 199 -17.84 8.85 2.76
CA SER A 199 -18.92 9.69 3.28
C SER A 199 -20.24 9.48 2.57
N ALA A 200 -20.25 9.28 1.24
CA ALA A 200 -21.44 8.95 0.45
C ALA A 200 -21.98 7.55 0.77
N LYS A 201 -21.13 6.64 1.22
CA LYS A 201 -21.54 5.37 1.86
C LYS A 201 -22.10 5.59 3.27
N CYS A 202 -22.02 6.82 3.80
CA CYS A 202 -22.55 7.32 5.07
C CYS A 202 -23.62 8.41 4.87
N GLU A 203 -24.37 8.49 3.75
CA GLU A 203 -25.57 9.30 3.74
C GLU A 203 -26.67 8.64 4.58
N PRO A 204 -27.34 9.37 5.48
CA PRO A 204 -28.26 8.80 6.43
C PRO A 204 -29.57 8.40 5.72
N ALA A 205 -29.79 7.11 5.55
CA ALA A 205 -31.16 6.63 5.59
C ALA A 205 -31.72 6.96 6.98
N GLU A 206 -32.92 7.55 7.01
CA GLU A 206 -33.69 8.01 8.16
C GLU A 206 -33.34 7.33 9.51
N SER A 207 -33.13 8.17 10.52
CA SER A 207 -33.06 7.89 11.97
C SER A 207 -33.16 6.40 12.38
N VAL A 208 -32.03 5.73 12.40
CA VAL A 208 -31.83 4.50 13.18
C VAL A 208 -30.85 4.86 14.30
N GLU A 209 -31.27 4.59 15.54
CA GLU A 209 -30.49 4.80 16.75
C GLU A 209 -29.04 4.28 16.64
N PRO A 210 -28.05 4.87 17.33
CA PRO A 210 -26.66 4.53 17.20
C PRO A 210 -26.46 3.05 17.56
N LYS A 211 -25.98 2.25 16.60
CA LYS A 211 -25.53 0.87 16.86
C LYS A 211 -24.36 0.95 17.83
N GLU A 212 -24.53 0.40 19.02
CA GLU A 212 -23.48 0.23 20.03
C GLU A 212 -22.22 -0.38 19.39
N GLU A 213 -21.08 0.27 19.60
CA GLU A 213 -19.77 -0.25 19.23
C GLU A 213 -19.54 -1.57 19.97
N VAL A 214 -19.54 -2.68 19.24
CA VAL A 214 -19.44 -4.02 19.84
C VAL A 214 -18.04 -4.23 20.37
N MET A 215 -17.81 -3.95 21.66
CA MET A 215 -16.54 -4.22 22.32
C MET A 215 -16.20 -5.72 22.24
N CYS A 216 -15.11 -6.07 21.57
CA CYS A 216 -14.53 -7.42 21.59
C CYS A 216 -13.42 -7.53 22.65
N PRO A 217 -13.21 -8.72 23.26
CA PRO A 217 -13.89 -9.99 23.01
C PRO A 217 -15.21 -10.14 23.78
N PHE A 218 -16.18 -10.87 23.20
CA PHE A 218 -17.43 -11.24 23.87
C PHE A 218 -17.80 -12.69 23.55
N ARG A 219 -18.77 -13.25 24.30
CA ARG A 219 -19.21 -14.63 24.13
C ARG A 219 -20.56 -14.69 23.42
N VAL A 220 -20.70 -15.69 22.56
CA VAL A 220 -21.97 -15.99 21.88
C VAL A 220 -22.33 -17.44 22.07
N LYS A 221 -23.65 -17.71 22.23
CA LYS A 221 -24.23 -19.03 22.22
C LYS A 221 -24.74 -19.34 20.83
N VAL A 222 -24.35 -20.48 20.28
CA VAL A 222 -24.86 -21.05 19.02
C VAL A 222 -25.77 -22.21 19.38
N SER A 223 -27.03 -22.18 18.93
CA SER A 223 -28.05 -23.18 19.24
C SER A 223 -28.32 -24.15 18.09
N ILE A 224 -27.71 -23.95 16.93
CA ILE A 224 -27.80 -24.82 15.75
C ILE A 224 -26.52 -25.64 15.57
N SER A 225 -26.68 -26.90 15.11
CA SER A 225 -25.54 -27.83 14.99
C SER A 225 -24.72 -27.65 13.72
N ASP A 226 -25.24 -26.95 12.71
CA ASP A 226 -24.71 -26.88 11.34
C ASP A 226 -24.30 -25.47 10.88
N LEU A 227 -24.03 -24.56 11.85
CA LEU A 227 -23.54 -23.22 11.52
C LEU A 227 -22.15 -23.31 10.87
N ASN A 228 -22.09 -22.90 9.60
CA ASN A 228 -20.86 -22.96 8.82
C ASN A 228 -19.78 -22.00 9.35
N ILE A 229 -18.56 -22.50 9.41
CA ILE A 229 -17.37 -21.69 9.61
C ILE A 229 -16.77 -21.35 8.23
N ARG A 230 -16.38 -20.09 8.02
CA ARG A 230 -15.84 -19.59 6.76
C ARG A 230 -14.46 -19.00 6.91
N ARG A 231 -13.69 -18.89 5.83
CA ARG A 231 -12.35 -18.30 5.81
C ARG A 231 -12.35 -16.77 6.02
N GLY A 232 -13.49 -16.11 5.78
CA GLY A 232 -13.64 -14.64 5.93
C GLY A 232 -15.08 -14.25 6.27
N ALA A 233 -15.30 -12.98 6.56
CA ALA A 233 -16.60 -12.40 6.85
C ALA A 233 -17.42 -12.30 5.54
N GLY A 234 -18.42 -13.19 5.37
CA GLY A 234 -19.34 -13.15 4.24
C GLY A 234 -19.65 -14.52 3.62
N THR A 235 -20.87 -14.65 3.07
CA THR A 235 -21.30 -15.84 2.33
C THR A 235 -20.57 -16.04 0.99
N ASN A 236 -19.89 -15.02 0.50
CA ASN A 236 -19.02 -15.04 -0.67
C ASN A 236 -17.63 -15.62 -0.38
N THR A 237 -17.31 -15.93 0.88
CA THR A 237 -16.03 -16.56 1.27
C THR A 237 -16.19 -18.08 1.41
N ALA A 238 -15.10 -18.82 1.18
CA ALA A 238 -15.10 -20.27 1.19
C ALA A 238 -15.47 -20.83 2.58
N LYS A 239 -16.33 -21.87 2.61
CA LYS A 239 -16.56 -22.69 3.80
C LYS A 239 -15.31 -23.52 4.10
N ILE A 240 -14.96 -23.72 5.39
CA ILE A 240 -13.80 -24.55 5.78
C ILE A 240 -14.15 -26.05 5.88
N GLY A 241 -15.38 -26.44 5.57
CA GLY A 241 -15.84 -27.83 5.66
C GLY A 241 -16.14 -28.31 7.08
N ARG A 242 -16.28 -27.39 8.04
CA ARG A 242 -16.62 -27.66 9.44
C ARG A 242 -17.75 -26.77 9.90
N TYR A 243 -18.51 -27.26 10.90
CA TYR A 243 -19.53 -26.51 11.61
C TYR A 243 -19.08 -26.19 13.02
N THR A 244 -19.69 -25.17 13.66
CA THR A 244 -19.42 -24.86 15.06
C THR A 244 -19.93 -25.97 15.99
N GLY A 245 -21.06 -26.62 15.63
CA GLY A 245 -21.88 -27.35 16.59
C GLY A 245 -22.60 -26.39 17.55
N VAL A 246 -23.39 -26.97 18.46
CA VAL A 246 -24.07 -26.26 19.55
C VAL A 246 -23.05 -25.96 20.65
N GLY A 247 -23.01 -24.71 21.16
CA GLY A 247 -22.07 -24.35 22.20
C GLY A 247 -21.91 -22.85 22.41
N VAL A 248 -20.97 -22.48 23.29
CA VAL A 248 -20.62 -21.09 23.56
C VAL A 248 -19.22 -20.81 23.03
N PHE A 249 -19.12 -19.76 22.22
CA PHE A 249 -17.91 -19.39 21.50
C PHE A 249 -17.49 -17.95 21.84
N THR A 250 -16.19 -17.68 21.89
CA THR A 250 -15.66 -16.33 22.08
C THR A 250 -15.38 -15.70 20.71
N ILE A 251 -15.95 -14.52 20.51
CA ILE A 251 -15.73 -13.67 19.33
C ILE A 251 -14.66 -12.63 19.70
N VAL A 252 -13.64 -12.52 18.86
CA VAL A 252 -12.50 -11.60 19.06
C VAL A 252 -12.48 -10.46 18.06
N GLU A 253 -13.34 -10.52 17.06
CA GLU A 253 -13.45 -9.48 16.02
C GLU A 253 -14.81 -9.61 15.34
N VAL A 254 -15.43 -8.47 15.01
CA VAL A 254 -16.69 -8.42 14.23
C VAL A 254 -16.44 -7.63 12.97
N ARG A 255 -16.95 -8.13 11.83
CA ARG A 255 -16.93 -7.41 10.55
C ARG A 255 -18.30 -7.53 9.87
N GLU A 256 -18.66 -6.49 9.15
CA GLU A 256 -19.76 -6.59 8.20
C GLU A 256 -19.38 -7.47 7.02
N GLY A 257 -20.36 -8.14 6.42
CA GLY A 257 -20.11 -9.01 5.27
C GLY A 257 -21.39 -9.58 4.70
N LYS A 258 -21.36 -9.94 3.42
CA LYS A 258 -22.54 -10.42 2.69
C LYS A 258 -23.21 -11.60 3.41
N GLY A 259 -24.54 -11.51 3.58
CA GLY A 259 -25.38 -12.62 4.08
C GLY A 259 -25.35 -12.76 5.60
N SER A 260 -25.20 -11.66 6.33
CA SER A 260 -25.49 -11.53 7.76
C SER A 260 -25.90 -10.10 8.07
N ASP A 261 -27.00 -9.91 8.77
CA ASP A 261 -27.51 -8.60 9.20
C ASP A 261 -26.82 -8.13 10.50
N LYS A 262 -26.43 -9.09 11.36
CA LYS A 262 -25.70 -8.83 12.61
C LYS A 262 -24.18 -8.83 12.45
N GLY A 263 -23.69 -9.07 11.20
CA GLY A 263 -22.29 -9.18 10.88
C GLY A 263 -21.70 -10.58 11.12
N TRP A 264 -20.37 -10.67 10.98
CA TRP A 264 -19.60 -11.90 11.06
C TRP A 264 -18.62 -11.81 12.23
N GLY A 265 -18.63 -12.83 13.08
CA GLY A 265 -17.73 -12.91 14.24
C GLY A 265 -16.56 -13.86 13.99
N ARG A 266 -15.33 -13.41 14.26
CA ARG A 266 -14.13 -14.26 14.22
C ARG A 266 -13.99 -15.03 15.52
N LEU A 267 -13.91 -16.35 15.41
CA LEU A 267 -13.72 -17.24 16.56
C LEU A 267 -12.33 -17.09 17.17
N LYS A 268 -12.24 -17.00 18.49
CA LYS A 268 -10.97 -16.96 19.25
C LYS A 268 -10.09 -18.18 18.98
N SER A 269 -10.68 -19.32 18.64
CA SER A 269 -9.97 -20.56 18.28
C SER A 269 -9.13 -20.45 16.99
N GLY A 270 -9.30 -19.37 16.21
CA GLY A 270 -8.68 -19.23 14.89
C GLY A 270 -9.33 -20.05 13.80
N ALA A 271 -10.39 -20.81 14.07
CA ALA A 271 -11.05 -21.68 13.09
C ALA A 271 -11.67 -20.92 11.92
N GLY A 272 -12.04 -19.64 12.10
CA GLY A 272 -12.59 -18.79 11.05
C GLY A 272 -13.73 -17.90 11.53
N TRP A 273 -14.64 -17.57 10.61
CA TRP A 273 -15.73 -16.62 10.79
C TRP A 273 -17.09 -17.32 10.76
N ILE A 274 -18.00 -16.88 11.64
CA ILE A 274 -19.39 -17.35 11.71
C ILE A 274 -20.36 -16.17 11.59
N SER A 275 -21.54 -16.38 11.02
CA SER A 275 -22.60 -15.38 11.00
C SER A 275 -23.18 -15.19 12.41
N LEU A 276 -23.25 -13.95 12.86
CA LEU A 276 -23.81 -13.60 14.18
C LEU A 276 -25.34 -13.62 14.20
N ASP A 277 -26.01 -13.74 13.02
CA ASP A 277 -27.46 -13.88 12.94
C ASP A 277 -27.97 -15.14 13.64
N TYR A 278 -27.13 -16.17 13.74
CA TYR A 278 -27.41 -17.45 14.37
C TYR A 278 -26.83 -17.56 15.79
N CYS A 279 -26.50 -16.40 16.40
CA CYS A 279 -25.86 -16.34 17.69
C CYS A 279 -26.61 -15.44 18.66
N GLU A 280 -26.67 -15.84 19.94
CA GLU A 280 -27.11 -15.01 21.05
C GLU A 280 -25.89 -14.58 21.89
N ARG A 281 -25.82 -13.30 22.23
CA ARG A 281 -24.76 -12.79 23.12
C ARG A 281 -24.99 -13.23 24.55
N VAL A 282 -23.96 -13.74 25.23
CA VAL A 282 -24.00 -14.27 26.62
C VAL A 282 -22.83 -13.78 27.46
#